data_35b415f8c038a02de913438bb59761b4
#
_entry.id   35b415f8c038a02de913438bb59761b4
#
_cell.length_a   1.000
_cell.length_b   1.000
_cell.length_c   1.000
_cell.angle_alpha   90.00
_cell.angle_beta   90.00
_cell.angle_gamma   90.00
#
_symmetry.space_group_name_H-M   'P 1'
#
loop_
_entity.id
_entity.type
_entity.pdbx_description
1 polymer ?
#
loop_
_entity_poly.entity_id
_entity_poly.type
_entity_poly.pdbx_seq_one_letter_code
_entity_poly.pdbx_strand_id
1 'polypeptide(L)'
;MDWTETYISYLKVLDNSCINRYNDNQNGELYMENNLELETIIAPNLLEDFVMGPIHDLFKDKKVVIFGLPGAFTPTCSSTHLPGYEEKYDTFKKLGIDEVVCMSVNDDFVMQAWGKDLGIENVKLLADGNLELTDYFGMRVSKENLGMGNRCWRFSAYVDNGTPKMMFVEDGMVDNCPQDPFEKSDADSMIAYLEVVLAKPKPKRKRTTRKKKTNVETPKD
;
A
#
# COMPACT_ATOMS: atom_id res chain seq x y z
N MET A 1 10.41 -7.54 25.21
CA MET A 1 10.06 -6.26 24.60
C MET A 1 8.55 -6.21 24.57
N ASP A 2 7.96 -5.17 25.11
CA ASP A 2 6.51 -5.07 25.20
C ASP A 2 5.96 -4.53 23.86
N TRP A 3 5.34 -5.41 23.07
CA TRP A 3 4.82 -5.15 21.74
C TRP A 3 3.66 -4.15 21.75
N THR A 4 2.98 -4.01 22.88
CA THR A 4 1.87 -3.07 23.07
C THR A 4 2.32 -1.62 23.02
N GLU A 5 3.45 -1.27 23.59
CA GLU A 5 3.97 0.10 23.56
C GLU A 5 4.49 0.50 22.17
N THR A 6 5.13 -0.43 21.46
CA THR A 6 5.60 -0.21 20.10
C THR A 6 4.43 0.00 19.13
N TYR A 7 3.38 -0.80 19.29
CA TYR A 7 2.16 -0.71 18.50
C TYR A 7 1.35 0.57 18.78
N ILE A 8 1.24 0.97 20.04
CA ILE A 8 0.59 2.23 20.42
C ILE A 8 1.38 3.44 19.92
N SER A 9 2.70 3.36 19.89
CA SER A 9 3.55 4.38 19.29
C SER A 9 3.34 4.46 17.78
N TYR A 10 3.19 3.33 17.11
CA TYR A 10 2.88 3.23 15.68
C TYR A 10 1.50 3.84 15.33
N LEU A 11 0.47 3.53 16.12
CA LEU A 11 -0.87 4.10 15.93
C LEU A 11 -0.93 5.61 16.19
N LYS A 12 -0.09 6.14 17.08
CA LYS A 12 0.01 7.59 17.34
C LYS A 12 0.67 8.36 16.20
N VAL A 13 1.51 7.72 15.40
CA VAL A 13 2.12 8.30 14.20
C VAL A 13 1.13 8.31 13.02
N LEU A 14 0.15 7.39 13.04
CA LEU A 14 -0.94 7.34 12.05
C LEU A 14 -2.11 8.28 12.39
N ASP A 15 -1.96 9.19 13.37
CA ASP A 15 -2.94 10.24 13.63
C ASP A 15 -3.23 11.01 12.34
N ASN A 16 -4.53 11.28 12.11
CA ASN A 16 -5.15 11.92 10.94
C ASN A 16 -4.44 13.19 10.39
N SER A 17 -3.37 13.64 11.00
CA SER A 17 -2.56 14.76 10.54
C SER A 17 -1.76 14.47 9.26
N CYS A 18 -1.53 13.21 8.90
CA CYS A 18 -0.75 12.87 7.70
C CYS A 18 -1.58 12.91 6.41
N ILE A 19 -2.89 12.72 6.48
CA ILE A 19 -3.77 12.64 5.31
C ILE A 19 -4.25 14.03 4.85
N ASN A 20 -4.32 15.03 5.74
CA ASN A 20 -4.83 16.38 5.43
C ASN A 20 -3.75 17.38 5.01
N ARG A 21 -2.55 16.99 4.61
CA ARG A 21 -1.46 17.91 4.25
C ARG A 21 -1.09 17.93 2.77
N TYR A 22 -1.98 17.48 1.91
CA TYR A 22 -1.89 17.80 0.50
C TYR A 22 -2.63 19.12 0.24
N ASN A 23 -1.93 20.23 0.36
CA ASN A 23 -2.43 21.52 -0.10
C ASN A 23 -2.03 21.70 -1.56
N ASP A 24 -3.05 21.84 -2.41
CA ASP A 24 -2.91 22.27 -3.79
C ASP A 24 -2.53 23.77 -3.79
N ASN A 25 -1.33 24.10 -4.28
CA ASN A 25 -1.00 25.48 -4.52
C ASN A 25 -1.47 25.87 -5.93
N GLN A 26 -1.72 27.15 -6.13
CA GLN A 26 -2.28 27.74 -7.35
C GLN A 26 -1.53 27.37 -8.66
N ASN A 27 -0.47 26.58 -8.60
CA ASN A 27 0.36 26.17 -9.73
C ASN A 27 0.26 24.67 -10.05
N GLY A 28 -0.57 23.88 -9.35
CA GLY A 28 -0.74 22.45 -9.59
C GLY A 28 0.50 21.61 -9.25
N GLU A 29 1.38 22.11 -8.40
CA GLU A 29 2.52 21.35 -7.86
C GLU A 29 2.22 20.97 -6.41
N LEU A 30 2.17 19.67 -6.16
CA LEU A 30 2.05 19.10 -4.80
C LEU A 30 3.38 19.26 -4.08
N TYR A 31 3.43 20.12 -3.09
CA TYR A 31 4.56 20.22 -2.15
C TYR A 31 4.17 19.58 -0.82
N MET A 32 5.05 18.74 -0.31
CA MET A 32 5.03 18.39 1.11
C MET A 32 5.68 19.54 1.88
N GLU A 33 4.88 20.36 2.55
CA GLU A 33 5.40 21.29 3.56
C GLU A 33 5.81 20.49 4.80
N ASN A 34 7.04 20.62 5.08
CA ASN A 34 7.90 20.17 6.14
C ASN A 34 8.80 19.00 5.73
N ASN A 35 10.11 19.28 5.87
CA ASN A 35 11.16 18.28 6.04
C ASN A 35 10.88 17.41 7.29
N LEU A 36 9.78 16.63 7.24
CA LEU A 36 9.79 15.36 7.90
C LEU A 36 10.73 14.52 7.03
N GLU A 37 12.00 14.46 7.43
CA GLU A 37 12.74 13.24 7.22
C GLU A 37 11.71 12.15 7.54
N LEU A 38 11.34 11.37 6.52
CA LEU A 38 10.70 10.08 6.72
C LEU A 38 11.72 9.34 7.59
N GLU A 39 11.67 9.59 8.91
CA GLU A 39 12.26 8.66 9.84
C GLU A 39 11.64 7.36 9.42
N THR A 40 12.46 6.57 8.81
CA THR A 40 12.15 5.20 8.43
C THR A 40 11.46 4.63 9.64
N ILE A 41 10.13 4.49 9.59
CA ILE A 41 9.42 3.69 10.57
C ILE A 41 10.08 2.36 10.37
N ILE A 42 11.02 2.04 11.24
CA ILE A 42 11.72 0.77 11.24
C ILE A 42 10.67 -0.22 11.75
N ALA A 43 9.77 -0.58 10.85
CA ALA A 43 9.05 -1.82 11.02
C ALA A 43 10.14 -2.90 11.14
N PRO A 44 10.07 -3.78 12.13
CA PRO A 44 11.02 -4.86 12.26
C PRO A 44 11.18 -5.53 10.88
N ASN A 45 12.41 -5.85 10.52
CA ASN A 45 12.74 -6.32 9.18
C ASN A 45 11.98 -7.64 8.96
N LEU A 46 10.91 -7.62 8.19
CA LEU A 46 10.08 -8.81 7.89
C LEU A 46 10.90 -10.04 7.58
N LEU A 47 12.08 -9.82 6.96
CA LEU A 47 12.95 -10.88 6.49
C LEU A 47 13.77 -11.53 7.61
N GLU A 48 14.00 -10.84 8.74
CA GLU A 48 14.80 -11.37 9.85
C GLU A 48 13.95 -12.13 10.88
N ASP A 49 12.66 -11.72 11.05
CA ASP A 49 11.77 -12.30 12.05
C ASP A 49 10.85 -13.42 11.50
N PHE A 50 10.65 -13.47 10.19
CA PHE A 50 9.89 -14.54 9.55
C PHE A 50 10.79 -15.74 9.22
N VAL A 51 10.70 -16.76 10.04
CA VAL A 51 11.34 -18.06 9.83
C VAL A 51 10.89 -18.68 8.51
N MET A 52 11.76 -18.52 7.47
CA MET A 52 11.94 -19.47 6.39
C MET A 52 10.66 -20.14 5.85
N GLY A 53 10.01 -19.54 4.88
CA GLY A 53 8.89 -20.17 4.19
C GLY A 53 8.44 -19.38 2.95
N PRO A 54 7.37 -19.80 2.28
CA PRO A 54 6.85 -19.20 1.05
C PRO A 54 6.55 -17.70 1.14
N ILE A 55 6.31 -17.19 2.36
CA ILE A 55 6.03 -15.78 2.64
C ILE A 55 7.26 -14.90 2.44
N HIS A 56 8.44 -15.37 2.85
CA HIS A 56 9.71 -14.67 2.62
C HIS A 56 9.94 -14.43 1.13
N ASP A 57 9.74 -15.44 0.31
CA ASP A 57 9.97 -15.36 -1.15
C ASP A 57 8.96 -14.45 -1.84
N LEU A 58 7.81 -14.21 -1.22
CA LEU A 58 6.81 -13.28 -1.72
C LEU A 58 7.33 -11.84 -1.77
N PHE A 59 8.12 -11.43 -0.77
CA PHE A 59 8.56 -10.05 -0.58
C PHE A 59 10.02 -9.80 -0.93
N LYS A 60 10.85 -10.84 -0.95
CA LYS A 60 12.30 -10.69 -1.17
C LYS A 60 12.59 -10.10 -2.55
N ASP A 61 13.36 -9.02 -2.57
CA ASP A 61 13.79 -8.30 -3.77
C ASP A 61 12.63 -7.83 -4.67
N LYS A 62 11.42 -7.66 -4.08
CA LYS A 62 10.21 -7.27 -4.80
C LYS A 62 9.54 -6.04 -4.19
N LYS A 63 8.84 -5.32 -5.05
CA LYS A 63 7.86 -4.30 -4.70
C LYS A 63 6.47 -4.92 -4.77
N VAL A 64 5.85 -5.05 -3.63
CA VAL A 64 4.56 -5.75 -3.48
C VAL A 64 3.51 -4.79 -2.97
N VAL A 65 2.35 -4.80 -3.60
CA VAL A 65 1.14 -4.25 -3.01
C VAL A 65 0.36 -5.40 -2.43
N ILE A 66 0.12 -5.36 -1.12
CA ILE A 66 -0.68 -6.36 -0.42
C ILE A 66 -1.88 -5.68 0.24
N PHE A 67 -3.03 -6.30 0.18
CA PHE A 67 -4.21 -5.85 0.88
C PHE A 67 -4.89 -7.01 1.61
N GLY A 68 -5.36 -6.72 2.82
CA GLY A 68 -6.05 -7.66 3.68
C GLY A 68 -7.52 -7.29 3.84
N LEU A 69 -8.34 -8.30 4.03
CA LEU A 69 -9.78 -8.14 4.14
C LEU A 69 -10.40 -9.19 5.09
N PRO A 70 -11.61 -8.92 5.65
CA PRO A 70 -12.24 -9.78 6.65
C PRO A 70 -12.52 -11.21 6.20
N GLY A 71 -12.79 -11.45 4.93
CA GLY A 71 -13.04 -12.83 4.49
C GLY A 71 -13.45 -12.97 3.02
N ALA A 72 -13.06 -14.08 2.42
CA ALA A 72 -13.56 -14.53 1.14
C ALA A 72 -15.09 -14.67 1.18
N PHE A 73 -15.76 -14.43 0.06
CA PHE A 73 -17.23 -14.50 -0.11
C PHE A 73 -18.03 -13.50 0.76
N THR A 74 -17.38 -12.56 1.45
CA THR A 74 -18.11 -11.49 2.16
C THR A 74 -18.48 -10.35 1.19
N PRO A 75 -19.52 -9.55 1.49
CA PRO A 75 -20.09 -8.61 0.51
C PRO A 75 -19.09 -7.62 -0.07
N THR A 76 -18.52 -6.73 0.75
CA THR A 76 -17.59 -5.68 0.31
C THR A 76 -16.31 -6.27 -0.32
N CYS A 77 -15.82 -7.38 0.24
CA CYS A 77 -14.61 -8.04 -0.25
C CYS A 77 -14.80 -8.57 -1.67
N SER A 78 -15.99 -9.13 -1.98
CA SER A 78 -16.30 -9.75 -3.26
C SER A 78 -16.84 -8.78 -4.32
N SER A 79 -17.52 -7.70 -3.89
CA SER A 79 -18.16 -6.78 -4.83
C SER A 79 -17.27 -5.62 -5.28
N THR A 80 -16.32 -5.21 -4.43
CA THR A 80 -15.54 -3.98 -4.66
C THR A 80 -14.06 -4.12 -4.38
N HIS A 81 -13.65 -4.65 -3.22
CA HIS A 81 -12.24 -4.57 -2.80
C HIS A 81 -11.34 -5.41 -3.73
N LEU A 82 -11.51 -6.71 -3.79
CA LEU A 82 -10.70 -7.58 -4.67
C LEU A 82 -10.90 -7.26 -6.15
N PRO A 83 -12.14 -7.09 -6.68
CA PRO A 83 -12.33 -6.72 -8.08
C PRO A 83 -11.66 -5.39 -8.47
N GLY A 84 -11.65 -4.39 -7.57
CA GLY A 84 -11.00 -3.10 -7.83
C GLY A 84 -9.48 -3.21 -8.03
N TYR A 85 -8.81 -4.08 -7.29
CA TYR A 85 -7.39 -4.37 -7.49
C TYR A 85 -7.14 -5.19 -8.76
N GLU A 86 -8.00 -6.16 -9.08
CA GLU A 86 -7.92 -6.95 -10.31
C GLU A 86 -8.07 -6.06 -11.54
N GLU A 87 -9.08 -5.19 -11.59
CA GLU A 87 -9.31 -4.25 -12.70
C GLU A 87 -8.10 -3.33 -12.94
N LYS A 88 -7.42 -2.93 -11.88
CA LYS A 88 -6.30 -1.99 -11.94
C LYS A 88 -4.92 -2.65 -11.94
N TYR A 89 -4.86 -3.97 -12.02
CA TYR A 89 -3.62 -4.73 -11.97
C TYR A 89 -2.55 -4.22 -12.94
N ASP A 90 -2.92 -3.98 -14.20
CA ASP A 90 -2.00 -3.46 -15.21
C ASP A 90 -1.43 -2.08 -14.86
N THR A 91 -2.18 -1.26 -14.12
CA THR A 91 -1.69 0.05 -13.65
C THR A 91 -0.60 -0.13 -12.60
N PHE A 92 -0.78 -1.05 -11.66
CA PHE A 92 0.27 -1.41 -10.69
C PHE A 92 1.52 -1.92 -11.39
N LYS A 93 1.39 -2.77 -12.41
CA LYS A 93 2.53 -3.27 -13.20
C LYS A 93 3.27 -2.13 -13.91
N LYS A 94 2.56 -1.17 -14.50
CA LYS A 94 3.16 0.01 -15.15
C LYS A 94 3.92 0.91 -14.17
N LEU A 95 3.49 0.97 -12.91
CA LEU A 95 4.18 1.68 -11.82
C LEU A 95 5.42 0.92 -11.31
N GLY A 96 5.64 -0.31 -11.76
CA GLY A 96 6.79 -1.12 -11.38
C GLY A 96 6.56 -1.97 -10.13
N ILE A 97 5.31 -2.27 -9.81
CA ILE A 97 4.95 -3.24 -8.77
C ILE A 97 5.13 -4.66 -9.33
N ASP A 98 5.84 -5.49 -8.59
CA ASP A 98 6.13 -6.88 -9.00
C ASP A 98 4.97 -7.82 -8.74
N GLU A 99 4.26 -7.65 -7.62
CA GLU A 99 3.13 -8.50 -7.23
C GLU A 99 2.02 -7.67 -6.60
N VAL A 100 0.76 -8.02 -6.90
CA VAL A 100 -0.44 -7.55 -6.18
C VAL A 100 -1.06 -8.75 -5.49
N VAL A 101 -1.23 -8.67 -4.18
CA VAL A 101 -1.60 -9.79 -3.33
C VAL A 101 -2.81 -9.45 -2.48
N CYS A 102 -3.82 -10.29 -2.51
CA CYS A 102 -4.95 -10.26 -1.60
C CYS A 102 -4.78 -11.33 -0.52
N MET A 103 -4.82 -10.95 0.75
CA MET A 103 -4.76 -11.89 1.87
C MET A 103 -6.05 -11.92 2.68
N SER A 104 -6.37 -13.09 3.21
CA SER A 104 -7.50 -13.27 4.12
C SER A 104 -7.26 -14.43 5.07
N VAL A 105 -7.87 -14.35 6.26
CA VAL A 105 -7.88 -15.45 7.25
C VAL A 105 -8.87 -16.51 6.80
N ASN A 106 -8.54 -17.15 5.70
CA ASN A 106 -9.22 -18.30 5.12
C ASN A 106 -8.16 -19.34 4.73
N ASP A 107 -8.58 -20.57 4.53
CA ASP A 107 -7.71 -21.60 3.98
C ASP A 107 -7.55 -21.48 2.45
N ASP A 108 -6.57 -22.19 1.92
CA ASP A 108 -6.23 -22.11 0.50
C ASP A 108 -7.35 -22.61 -0.42
N PHE A 109 -8.12 -23.61 -0.01
CA PHE A 109 -9.23 -24.13 -0.80
C PHE A 109 -10.33 -23.07 -0.96
N VAL A 110 -10.63 -22.34 0.12
CA VAL A 110 -11.61 -21.25 0.10
C VAL A 110 -11.09 -20.09 -0.77
N MET A 111 -9.82 -19.70 -0.63
CA MET A 111 -9.23 -18.61 -1.44
C MET A 111 -9.24 -18.95 -2.92
N GLN A 112 -8.86 -20.16 -3.31
CA GLN A 112 -8.91 -20.61 -4.71
C GLN A 112 -10.33 -20.66 -5.26
N ALA A 113 -11.30 -21.20 -4.50
CA ALA A 113 -12.69 -21.26 -4.92
C ALA A 113 -13.27 -19.85 -5.12
N TRP A 114 -12.96 -18.92 -4.21
CA TRP A 114 -13.40 -17.53 -4.28
C TRP A 114 -12.80 -16.78 -5.47
N GLY A 115 -11.49 -16.94 -5.73
CA GLY A 115 -10.84 -16.36 -6.90
C GLY A 115 -11.45 -16.85 -8.21
N LYS A 116 -11.75 -18.15 -8.29
CA LYS A 116 -12.41 -18.74 -9.45
C LYS A 116 -13.83 -18.20 -9.65
N ASP A 117 -14.59 -18.06 -8.56
CA ASP A 117 -15.95 -17.53 -8.59
C ASP A 117 -16.01 -16.09 -9.10
N LEU A 118 -15.02 -15.28 -8.71
CA LEU A 118 -14.90 -13.87 -9.12
C LEU A 118 -14.14 -13.67 -10.45
N GLY A 119 -13.60 -14.73 -11.05
CA GLY A 119 -12.81 -14.62 -12.29
C GLY A 119 -11.49 -13.86 -12.11
N ILE A 120 -10.85 -13.98 -10.94
CA ILE A 120 -9.56 -13.34 -10.65
C ILE A 120 -8.46 -14.09 -11.41
N GLU A 121 -7.71 -13.38 -12.23
CA GLU A 121 -6.66 -13.93 -13.10
C GLU A 121 -5.26 -13.43 -12.72
N ASN A 122 -5.14 -12.22 -12.19
CA ASN A 122 -3.87 -11.52 -12.02
C ASN A 122 -3.48 -11.34 -10.56
N VAL A 123 -4.42 -10.92 -9.69
CA VAL A 123 -4.17 -10.73 -8.27
C VAL A 123 -3.89 -12.07 -7.61
N LYS A 124 -2.76 -12.18 -6.93
CA LYS A 124 -2.39 -13.38 -6.19
C LYS A 124 -3.22 -13.47 -4.91
N LEU A 125 -3.89 -14.59 -4.72
CA LEU A 125 -4.65 -14.87 -3.51
C LEU A 125 -3.78 -15.62 -2.50
N LEU A 126 -3.73 -15.15 -1.27
CA LEU A 126 -2.92 -15.70 -0.19
C LEU A 126 -3.81 -16.12 0.98
N ALA A 127 -3.73 -17.38 1.33
CA ALA A 127 -4.39 -17.95 2.50
C ALA A 127 -3.56 -17.65 3.76
N ASP A 128 -4.16 -16.93 4.71
CA ASP A 128 -3.54 -16.61 6.02
C ASP A 128 -4.33 -17.27 7.16
N GLY A 129 -4.71 -18.55 6.97
CA GLY A 129 -5.55 -19.30 7.92
C GLY A 129 -5.00 -19.36 9.34
N ASN A 130 -3.69 -19.23 9.50
CA ASN A 130 -3.00 -19.22 10.81
C ASN A 130 -2.80 -17.82 11.38
N LEU A 131 -3.27 -16.75 10.73
CA LEU A 131 -3.12 -15.34 11.15
C LEU A 131 -1.67 -14.83 11.16
N GLU A 132 -0.75 -15.48 10.48
CA GLU A 132 0.67 -15.11 10.52
C GLU A 132 0.93 -13.72 9.96
N LEU A 133 0.43 -13.43 8.74
CA LEU A 133 0.54 -12.11 8.14
C LEU A 133 -0.40 -11.09 8.78
N THR A 134 -1.60 -11.51 9.15
CA THR A 134 -2.56 -10.66 9.87
C THR A 134 -1.95 -10.11 11.15
N ASP A 135 -1.26 -10.95 11.92
CA ASP A 135 -0.56 -10.54 13.14
C ASP A 135 0.67 -9.68 12.84
N TYR A 136 1.40 -10.06 11.81
CA TYR A 136 2.56 -9.31 11.38
C TYR A 136 2.21 -7.84 11.05
N PHE A 137 1.14 -7.62 10.28
CA PHE A 137 0.66 -6.27 9.98
C PHE A 137 -0.12 -5.63 11.14
N GLY A 138 -0.32 -6.32 12.27
CA GLY A 138 -1.09 -5.83 13.40
C GLY A 138 -2.58 -5.64 13.10
N MET A 139 -3.12 -6.43 12.17
CA MET A 139 -4.48 -6.25 11.63
C MET A 139 -5.49 -7.26 12.19
N ARG A 140 -5.16 -7.99 13.28
CA ARG A 140 -6.08 -8.94 13.89
C ARG A 140 -7.23 -8.22 14.59
N VAL A 141 -8.44 -8.67 14.32
CA VAL A 141 -9.67 -8.32 15.04
C VAL A 141 -10.53 -9.54 15.25
N SER A 142 -11.28 -9.58 16.35
CA SER A 142 -12.36 -10.54 16.53
C SER A 142 -13.60 -10.11 15.73
N LYS A 143 -14.24 -11.03 15.02
CA LYS A 143 -15.54 -10.89 14.36
C LYS A 143 -16.52 -11.95 14.86
N GLU A 144 -16.48 -12.27 16.17
CA GLU A 144 -17.36 -13.26 16.79
C GLU A 144 -18.83 -12.88 16.70
N ASN A 145 -19.14 -11.59 16.70
CA ASN A 145 -20.50 -11.07 16.46
C ASN A 145 -21.08 -11.48 15.10
N LEU A 146 -20.23 -11.88 14.14
CA LEU A 146 -20.63 -12.39 12.83
C LEU A 146 -20.39 -13.89 12.68
N GLY A 147 -19.99 -14.59 13.78
CA GLY A 147 -19.64 -16.01 13.73
C GLY A 147 -18.36 -16.31 12.95
N MET A 148 -17.50 -15.32 12.75
CA MET A 148 -16.31 -15.47 11.90
C MET A 148 -15.01 -15.72 12.69
N GLY A 149 -15.03 -15.53 14.02
CA GLY A 149 -13.83 -15.62 14.85
C GLY A 149 -12.82 -14.51 14.55
N ASN A 150 -11.52 -14.81 14.69
CA ASN A 150 -10.46 -13.85 14.38
C ASN A 150 -10.33 -13.65 12.87
N ARG A 151 -10.20 -12.39 12.45
CA ARG A 151 -10.09 -11.99 11.05
C ARG A 151 -9.06 -10.89 10.86
N CYS A 152 -8.68 -10.67 9.60
CA CYS A 152 -7.90 -9.53 9.21
C CYS A 152 -8.79 -8.28 9.13
N TRP A 153 -8.39 -7.17 9.76
CA TRP A 153 -8.98 -5.87 9.51
C TRP A 153 -8.66 -5.43 8.08
N ARG A 154 -9.53 -4.60 7.48
CA ARG A 154 -9.35 -4.14 6.11
C ARG A 154 -8.22 -3.10 6.04
N PHE A 155 -7.24 -3.36 5.17
CA PHE A 155 -6.11 -2.49 4.93
C PHE A 155 -5.50 -2.73 3.54
N SER A 156 -4.62 -1.84 3.10
CA SER A 156 -3.67 -2.09 2.03
C SER A 156 -2.30 -1.56 2.39
N ALA A 157 -1.25 -2.17 1.85
CA ALA A 157 0.13 -1.78 2.10
C ALA A 157 1.00 -1.88 0.85
N TYR A 158 1.93 -0.95 0.71
CA TYR A 158 3.06 -1.06 -0.21
C TYR A 158 4.28 -1.54 0.56
N VAL A 159 4.86 -2.64 0.11
CA VAL A 159 6.03 -3.29 0.71
C VAL A 159 7.15 -3.30 -0.31
N ASP A 160 8.34 -2.81 0.05
CA ASP A 160 9.54 -2.82 -0.79
C ASP A 160 10.61 -3.67 -0.12
N ASN A 161 10.97 -4.78 -0.77
CA ASN A 161 11.95 -5.75 -0.25
C ASN A 161 11.67 -6.14 1.21
N GLY A 162 10.46 -6.59 1.50
CA GLY A 162 10.04 -7.03 2.84
C GLY A 162 9.77 -5.92 3.85
N THR A 163 9.96 -4.65 3.51
CA THR A 163 9.73 -3.53 4.42
C THR A 163 8.46 -2.78 4.00
N PRO A 164 7.42 -2.70 4.85
CA PRO A 164 6.26 -1.84 4.60
C PRO A 164 6.69 -0.38 4.53
N LYS A 165 6.31 0.31 3.45
CA LYS A 165 6.61 1.73 3.21
C LYS A 165 5.39 2.62 3.41
N MET A 166 4.20 2.06 3.22
CA MET A 166 2.92 2.74 3.41
C MET A 166 1.87 1.71 3.79
N MET A 167 0.97 2.09 4.68
CA MET A 167 -0.23 1.32 5.00
C MET A 167 -1.44 2.26 5.02
N PHE A 168 -2.50 1.85 4.36
CA PHE A 168 -3.83 2.47 4.44
C PHE A 168 -4.73 1.53 5.23
N VAL A 169 -5.09 1.93 6.44
CA VAL A 169 -5.92 1.14 7.35
C VAL A 169 -7.28 1.80 7.46
N GLU A 170 -8.35 1.03 7.31
CA GLU A 170 -9.71 1.55 7.48
C GLU A 170 -9.97 1.98 8.93
N ASP A 171 -10.77 3.03 9.10
CA ASP A 171 -11.08 3.54 10.43
C ASP A 171 -11.94 2.57 11.24
N GLY A 172 -11.91 2.71 12.57
CA GLY A 172 -12.75 1.95 13.46
C GLY A 172 -12.26 0.52 13.74
N MET A 173 -10.97 0.25 13.60
CA MET A 173 -10.36 -1.04 13.90
C MET A 173 -10.54 -1.41 15.38
N VAL A 174 -11.59 -2.17 15.67
CA VAL A 174 -11.89 -2.72 17.01
C VAL A 174 -12.54 -4.09 16.86
N ASP A 175 -12.44 -4.90 17.92
CA ASP A 175 -13.14 -6.18 17.98
C ASP A 175 -14.64 -6.00 17.86
N ASN A 176 -15.27 -6.89 17.11
CA ASN A 176 -16.71 -6.91 16.88
C ASN A 176 -17.27 -5.60 16.32
N CYS A 177 -16.44 -4.83 15.60
CA CYS A 177 -16.89 -3.64 14.90
C CYS A 177 -18.09 -3.99 14.00
N PRO A 178 -19.24 -3.29 14.16
CA PRO A 178 -20.43 -3.58 13.36
C PRO A 178 -20.36 -3.04 11.93
N GLN A 179 -19.45 -2.09 11.67
CA GLN A 179 -19.22 -1.53 10.35
C GLN A 179 -18.19 -2.36 9.57
N ASP A 180 -18.26 -2.26 8.25
CA ASP A 180 -17.27 -2.80 7.31
C ASP A 180 -16.80 -1.66 6.39
N PRO A 181 -15.96 -0.72 6.90
CA PRO A 181 -15.56 0.46 6.14
C PRO A 181 -14.67 0.09 4.94
N PHE A 182 -14.81 0.89 3.87
CA PHE A 182 -14.00 0.78 2.66
C PHE A 182 -13.88 2.15 2.00
N GLU A 183 -12.94 2.96 2.50
CA GLU A 183 -12.73 4.35 2.09
C GLU A 183 -11.27 4.71 1.83
N LYS A 184 -10.31 3.93 2.35
CA LYS A 184 -8.88 4.26 2.34
C LYS A 184 -8.01 3.21 1.67
N SER A 185 -8.39 1.94 1.79
CA SER A 185 -7.58 0.80 1.36
C SER A 185 -7.87 0.33 -0.06
N ASP A 186 -8.62 1.12 -0.83
CA ASP A 186 -8.94 0.85 -2.22
C ASP A 186 -7.73 0.98 -3.16
N ALA A 187 -7.88 0.44 -4.37
CA ALA A 187 -6.81 0.43 -5.36
C ALA A 187 -6.43 1.84 -5.86
N ASP A 188 -7.40 2.78 -5.92
CA ASP A 188 -7.13 4.15 -6.39
C ASP A 188 -6.28 4.91 -5.40
N SER A 189 -6.58 4.81 -4.10
CA SER A 189 -5.79 5.40 -3.02
C SER A 189 -4.34 4.90 -3.05
N MET A 190 -4.13 3.59 -3.24
CA MET A 190 -2.80 3.01 -3.36
C MET A 190 -2.09 3.48 -4.63
N ILE A 191 -2.75 3.53 -5.78
CA ILE A 191 -2.18 4.02 -7.04
C ILE A 191 -1.76 5.49 -6.90
N ALA A 192 -2.62 6.35 -6.36
CA ALA A 192 -2.31 7.76 -6.15
C ALA A 192 -1.03 7.97 -5.32
N TYR A 193 -0.86 7.19 -4.26
CA TYR A 193 0.38 7.19 -3.47
C TYR A 193 1.58 6.73 -4.29
N LEU A 194 1.47 5.60 -5.01
CA LEU A 194 2.57 5.03 -5.78
C LEU A 194 3.01 5.94 -6.93
N GLU A 195 2.09 6.63 -7.57
CA GLU A 195 2.40 7.62 -8.61
C GLU A 195 3.32 8.74 -8.08
N VAL A 196 3.13 9.15 -6.82
CA VAL A 196 3.96 10.17 -6.19
C VAL A 196 5.34 9.62 -5.83
N VAL A 197 5.41 8.47 -5.13
CA VAL A 197 6.67 7.96 -4.57
C VAL A 197 7.54 7.25 -5.59
N LEU A 198 6.95 6.65 -6.62
CA LEU A 198 7.66 5.95 -7.70
C LEU A 198 7.83 6.81 -8.96
N ALA A 199 7.36 8.07 -8.95
CA ALA A 199 7.55 8.99 -10.05
C ALA A 199 9.04 9.14 -10.39
N LYS A 200 9.44 8.73 -11.59
CA LYS A 200 10.80 8.98 -12.08
C LYS A 200 11.00 10.50 -12.13
N PRO A 201 12.12 11.05 -11.60
CA PRO A 201 12.39 12.47 -11.71
C PRO A 201 12.35 12.90 -13.16
N LYS A 202 11.50 13.89 -13.50
CA LYS A 202 11.42 14.43 -14.86
C LYS A 202 12.82 14.85 -15.31
N PRO A 203 13.32 14.45 -16.49
CA PRO A 203 14.65 14.81 -16.96
C PRO A 203 14.76 16.34 -16.97
N LYS A 204 15.75 16.89 -16.24
CA LYS A 204 16.00 18.33 -16.21
C LYS A 204 16.14 18.83 -17.63
N ARG A 205 15.25 19.71 -18.08
CA ARG A 205 15.29 20.37 -19.40
C ARG A 205 16.65 21.04 -19.53
N LYS A 206 17.50 20.56 -20.44
CA LYS A 206 18.78 21.19 -20.75
C LYS A 206 18.49 22.64 -21.14
N ARG A 207 18.95 23.56 -20.31
CA ARG A 207 18.89 25.00 -20.57
C ARG A 207 19.78 25.30 -21.78
N THR A 208 19.17 25.44 -22.97
CA THR A 208 19.88 25.86 -24.16
C THR A 208 20.36 27.29 -23.93
N THR A 209 21.66 27.44 -23.69
CA THR A 209 22.32 28.75 -23.67
C THR A 209 22.28 29.33 -25.05
N ARG A 210 21.39 30.30 -25.28
CA ARG A 210 21.31 31.09 -26.50
C ARG A 210 22.61 31.91 -26.59
N LYS A 211 23.52 31.47 -27.49
CA LYS A 211 24.74 32.26 -27.81
C LYS A 211 24.30 33.62 -28.33
N LYS A 212 24.65 34.69 -27.60
CA LYS A 212 24.51 36.08 -28.05
C LYS A 212 25.44 36.27 -29.23
N LYS A 213 24.92 36.53 -30.44
CA LYS A 213 25.72 36.99 -31.56
C LYS A 213 26.15 38.41 -31.25
N THR A 214 27.44 38.62 -31.05
CA THR A 214 28.07 39.93 -31.02
C THR A 214 28.27 40.37 -32.48
N ASN A 215 27.52 41.40 -32.93
CA ASN A 215 27.83 42.10 -34.16
C ASN A 215 29.10 42.94 -33.91
N VAL A 216 30.15 42.60 -34.61
CA VAL A 216 31.34 43.47 -34.75
C VAL A 216 31.06 44.35 -35.97
N GLU A 217 30.85 45.64 -35.71
CA GLU A 217 30.89 46.67 -36.73
C GLU A 217 32.33 46.97 -37.07
N THR A 218 32.69 46.83 -38.35
CA THR A 218 33.97 47.31 -38.91
C THR A 218 33.85 48.79 -39.25
N PRO A 219 34.84 49.63 -38.90
CA PRO A 219 34.88 51.03 -39.34
C PRO A 219 35.24 51.07 -40.82
N LYS A 220 34.56 51.96 -41.57
CA LYS A 220 34.97 52.38 -42.93
C LYS A 220 35.86 53.59 -42.81
N ASP A 221 37.00 53.48 -43.44
CA ASP A 221 37.79 54.62 -43.93
C ASP A 221 37.19 55.18 -45.24
#